data_15753a5401d20493954a4b5b74f2ca06
#
_entry.id   15753a5401d20493954a4b5b74f2ca06
#
_cell.length_a   1.000
_cell.length_b   1.000
_cell.length_c   1.000
_cell.angle_alpha   90.00
_cell.angle_beta   90.00
_cell.angle_gamma   90.00
#
_symmetry.space_group_name_H-M   'P 1'
#
loop_
_entity.id
_entity.type
_entity.pdbx_description
1 polymer ?
#
loop_
_entity_poly.entity_id
_entity_poly.type
_entity_poly.pdbx_seq_one_letter_code
_entity_poly.pdbx_strand_id
1 'polypeptide(L)'
;MSVMNGDIKERVKNAKRIVVKVGTSTLTYANGNLNLGLLNKLVWVLSDLRNQERDVVLVTSGAIGVGSKKLDFKTRPKETREKQAAAAVGQAELMHIYQNFFSEYSQKTAQILLTKDDFKEGERKTNTNNTFETLLEYGVIPIVNA
;
A
#
# COMPACT_ATOMS: atom_id res chain seq x y z
N MET A 1 13.09 -15.27 -24.12
CA MET A 1 12.32 -14.14 -23.52
C MET A 1 10.81 -14.30 -23.65
N SER A 2 10.25 -14.77 -24.75
CA SER A 2 8.79 -14.93 -24.90
C SER A 2 8.18 -16.01 -24.00
N VAL A 3 8.90 -17.09 -23.71
CA VAL A 3 8.44 -18.19 -22.85
C VAL A 3 8.36 -17.77 -21.38
N MET A 4 9.34 -16.97 -20.89
CA MET A 4 9.33 -16.44 -19.52
C MET A 4 8.17 -15.46 -19.27
N ASN A 5 7.82 -14.64 -20.26
CA ASN A 5 6.72 -13.69 -20.13
C ASN A 5 5.34 -14.39 -20.10
N GLY A 6 5.19 -15.51 -20.82
CA GLY A 6 3.98 -16.32 -20.78
C GLY A 6 3.77 -16.99 -19.42
N ASP A 7 4.82 -17.56 -18.85
CA ASP A 7 4.80 -18.22 -17.54
C ASP A 7 4.47 -17.22 -16.41
N ILE A 8 5.08 -16.04 -16.42
CA ILE A 8 4.79 -14.99 -15.42
C ILE A 8 3.33 -14.53 -15.50
N LYS A 9 2.83 -14.27 -16.70
CA LYS A 9 1.43 -13.85 -16.90
C LYS A 9 0.44 -14.91 -16.39
N GLU A 10 0.70 -16.17 -16.68
CA GLU A 10 -0.14 -17.27 -16.23
C GLU A 10 -0.08 -17.46 -14.72
N ARG A 11 1.09 -17.33 -14.11
CA ARG A 11 1.25 -17.37 -12.65
C ARG A 11 0.47 -16.24 -11.97
N VAL A 12 0.54 -15.01 -12.47
CA VAL A 12 -0.23 -13.88 -11.95
C VAL A 12 -1.72 -14.11 -12.12
N LYS A 13 -2.15 -14.60 -13.28
CA LYS A 13 -3.55 -14.91 -13.57
C LYS A 13 -4.13 -15.94 -12.60
N ASN A 14 -3.35 -16.92 -12.20
CA ASN A 14 -3.77 -18.01 -11.33
C ASN A 14 -3.44 -17.84 -9.85
N ALA A 15 -2.75 -16.75 -9.49
CA ALA A 15 -2.36 -16.48 -8.11
C ALA A 15 -3.57 -16.27 -7.22
N LYS A 16 -3.60 -16.96 -6.08
CA LYS A 16 -4.64 -16.79 -5.05
C LYS A 16 -4.34 -15.63 -4.11
N ARG A 17 -3.08 -15.28 -3.94
CA ARG A 17 -2.60 -14.18 -3.12
C ARG A 17 -1.74 -13.25 -3.97
N ILE A 18 -2.07 -11.97 -3.96
CA ILE A 18 -1.41 -10.96 -4.77
C ILE A 18 -0.94 -9.83 -3.87
N VAL A 19 0.34 -9.52 -3.94
CA VAL A 19 0.95 -8.37 -3.27
C VAL A 19 1.33 -7.34 -4.32
N VAL A 20 0.76 -6.15 -4.20
CA VAL A 20 1.04 -5.04 -5.11
C VAL A 20 1.81 -3.96 -4.36
N LYS A 21 2.98 -3.62 -4.85
CA LYS A 21 3.78 -2.51 -4.32
C LYS A 21 3.67 -1.30 -5.23
N VAL A 22 3.36 -0.14 -4.63
CA VAL A 22 3.21 1.13 -5.35
C VAL A 22 4.13 2.17 -4.73
N GLY A 23 4.99 2.76 -5.56
CA GLY A 23 5.90 3.83 -5.13
C GLY A 23 5.29 5.22 -5.25
N THR A 24 5.90 6.19 -4.58
CA THR A 24 5.47 7.60 -4.55
C THR A 24 5.36 8.20 -5.95
N SER A 25 6.37 7.98 -6.79
CA SER A 25 6.43 8.52 -8.16
C SER A 25 5.31 8.01 -9.05
N THR A 26 4.73 6.84 -8.72
CA THR A 26 3.58 6.29 -9.42
C THR A 26 2.28 6.97 -8.99
N LEU A 27 2.20 7.38 -7.72
CA LEU A 27 0.98 7.91 -7.12
C LEU A 27 0.83 9.42 -7.25
N THR A 28 1.87 10.12 -7.68
CA THR A 28 1.87 11.58 -7.75
C THR A 28 2.22 12.10 -9.14
N TYR A 29 1.67 13.25 -9.46
CA TYR A 29 2.13 14.06 -10.59
C TYR A 29 3.48 14.73 -10.29
N ALA A 30 4.12 15.29 -11.31
CA ALA A 30 5.39 16.01 -11.15
C ALA A 30 5.30 17.19 -10.18
N ASN A 31 4.12 17.79 -10.01
CA ASN A 31 3.88 18.87 -9.05
C ASN A 31 3.69 18.41 -7.61
N GLY A 32 3.77 17.10 -7.35
CA GLY A 32 3.59 16.50 -6.02
C GLY A 32 2.15 16.23 -5.60
N ASN A 33 1.17 16.61 -6.40
CA ASN A 33 -0.22 16.30 -6.13
C ASN A 33 -0.51 14.83 -6.43
N LEU A 34 -1.44 14.22 -5.68
CA LEU A 34 -1.85 12.85 -5.90
C LEU A 34 -2.57 12.69 -7.24
N ASN A 35 -2.19 11.65 -7.97
CA ASN A 35 -2.89 11.23 -9.18
C ASN A 35 -4.12 10.42 -8.79
N LEU A 36 -5.23 11.11 -8.56
CA LEU A 36 -6.46 10.49 -8.08
C LEU A 36 -7.04 9.50 -9.09
N GLY A 37 -6.92 9.77 -10.38
CA GLY A 37 -7.38 8.85 -11.42
C GLY A 37 -6.64 7.52 -11.38
N LEU A 38 -5.32 7.55 -11.23
CA LEU A 38 -4.52 6.34 -11.11
C LEU A 38 -4.79 5.59 -9.80
N LEU A 39 -4.92 6.32 -8.68
CA LEU A 39 -5.29 5.75 -7.38
C LEU A 39 -6.64 5.04 -7.45
N ASN A 40 -7.64 5.68 -8.03
CA ASN A 40 -8.96 5.08 -8.18
C ASN A 40 -8.92 3.83 -9.06
N LYS A 41 -8.17 3.86 -10.16
CA LYS A 41 -8.00 2.69 -11.04
C LYS A 41 -7.31 1.53 -10.33
N LEU A 42 -6.27 1.82 -9.56
CA LEU A 42 -5.58 0.82 -8.74
C LEU A 42 -6.54 0.17 -7.75
N VAL A 43 -7.25 0.99 -6.99
CA VAL A 43 -8.23 0.51 -5.99
C VAL A 43 -9.34 -0.30 -6.64
N TRP A 44 -9.83 0.12 -7.80
CA TRP A 44 -10.83 -0.62 -8.57
C TRP A 44 -10.33 -2.02 -8.95
N VAL A 45 -9.13 -2.10 -9.51
CA VAL A 45 -8.51 -3.40 -9.89
C VAL A 45 -8.32 -4.29 -8.67
N LEU A 46 -7.78 -3.76 -7.57
CA LEU A 46 -7.56 -4.54 -6.35
C LEU A 46 -8.87 -5.01 -5.73
N SER A 47 -9.90 -4.19 -5.76
CA SER A 47 -11.24 -4.53 -5.30
C SER A 47 -11.86 -5.65 -6.13
N ASP A 48 -11.71 -5.59 -7.46
CA ASP A 48 -12.17 -6.64 -8.35
C ASP A 48 -11.45 -7.97 -8.11
N LEU A 49 -10.14 -7.95 -7.91
CA LEU A 49 -9.38 -9.14 -7.53
C LEU A 49 -9.85 -9.72 -6.20
N ARG A 50 -10.15 -8.87 -5.22
CA ARG A 50 -10.70 -9.32 -3.93
C ARG A 50 -12.08 -9.96 -4.11
N ASN A 51 -12.92 -9.39 -4.96
CA ASN A 51 -14.24 -9.95 -5.28
C ASN A 51 -14.16 -11.29 -6.02
N GLN A 52 -13.01 -11.62 -6.62
CA GLN A 52 -12.71 -12.95 -7.16
C GLN A 52 -12.21 -13.93 -6.07
N GLU A 53 -12.37 -13.58 -4.81
CA GLU A 53 -11.93 -14.36 -3.66
C GLU A 53 -10.41 -14.55 -3.56
N ARG A 54 -9.65 -13.65 -4.15
CA ARG A 54 -8.19 -13.63 -4.01
C ARG A 54 -7.77 -12.79 -2.81
N ASP A 55 -6.72 -13.21 -2.13
CA ASP A 55 -6.08 -12.39 -1.11
C ASP A 55 -5.30 -11.27 -1.77
N VAL A 56 -5.52 -10.03 -1.30
CA VAL A 56 -4.87 -8.84 -1.84
C VAL A 56 -4.18 -8.08 -0.71
N VAL A 57 -2.91 -7.77 -0.91
CA VAL A 57 -2.11 -6.92 -0.01
C VAL A 57 -1.56 -5.75 -0.82
N LEU A 58 -1.77 -4.54 -0.32
CA LEU A 58 -1.22 -3.33 -0.91
C LEU A 58 -0.04 -2.84 -0.07
N VAL A 59 1.12 -2.73 -0.69
CA VAL A 59 2.31 -2.10 -0.09
C VAL A 59 2.49 -0.74 -0.73
N THR A 60 2.43 0.30 0.06
CA THR A 60 2.57 1.68 -0.42
C THR A 60 3.76 2.37 0.24
N SER A 61 4.43 3.21 -0.51
CA SER A 61 5.44 4.14 -0.02
C SER A 61 5.01 5.56 -0.38
N GLY A 62 5.70 6.56 0.16
CA GLY A 62 5.45 7.93 -0.25
C GLY A 62 4.78 8.81 0.78
N ALA A 63 4.61 8.33 2.00
CA ALA A 63 4.08 9.12 3.08
C ALA A 63 4.87 10.44 3.28
N ILE A 64 6.19 10.38 3.21
CA ILE A 64 7.06 11.57 3.33
C ILE A 64 6.76 12.58 2.21
N GLY A 65 6.62 12.12 0.97
CA GLY A 65 6.32 13.00 -0.16
C GLY A 65 4.97 13.69 -0.04
N VAL A 66 3.94 12.92 0.30
CA VAL A 66 2.59 13.44 0.52
C VAL A 66 2.55 14.41 1.70
N GLY A 67 3.18 14.04 2.81
CA GLY A 67 3.26 14.91 3.99
C GLY A 67 4.06 16.18 3.76
N SER A 68 5.15 16.10 3.02
CA SER A 68 5.95 17.28 2.65
C SER A 68 5.14 18.28 1.84
N LYS A 69 4.32 17.80 0.92
CA LYS A 69 3.41 18.64 0.16
C LYS A 69 2.36 19.30 1.04
N LYS A 70 1.77 18.52 1.95
CA LYS A 70 0.73 19.01 2.87
C LYS A 70 1.28 20.03 3.89
N LEU A 71 2.54 19.89 4.25
CA LEU A 71 3.24 20.83 5.15
C LEU A 71 3.89 22.01 4.40
N ASP A 72 3.66 22.11 3.10
CA ASP A 72 4.22 23.19 2.25
C ASP A 72 5.75 23.27 2.27
N PHE A 73 6.42 22.14 2.43
CA PHE A 73 7.88 22.09 2.33
C PHE A 73 8.33 22.46 0.92
N LYS A 74 9.24 23.43 0.82
CA LYS A 74 9.77 23.89 -0.48
C LYS A 74 10.70 22.88 -1.14
N THR A 75 11.38 22.08 -0.32
CA THR A 75 12.31 21.04 -0.78
C THR A 75 12.06 19.77 0.01
N ARG A 76 12.55 18.65 -0.51
CA ARG A 76 12.48 17.37 0.20
C ARG A 76 13.21 17.48 1.54
N PRO A 77 12.59 17.05 2.64
CA PRO A 77 13.20 17.15 3.96
C PRO A 77 14.48 16.31 4.05
N LYS A 78 15.51 16.89 4.65
CA LYS A 78 16.80 16.23 4.86
C LYS A 78 16.97 15.77 6.30
N GLU A 79 16.47 16.58 7.24
CA GLU A 79 16.55 16.28 8.67
C GLU A 79 15.59 15.16 9.08
N THR A 80 16.03 14.33 10.02
CA THR A 80 15.23 13.17 10.49
C THR A 80 13.90 13.62 11.08
N ARG A 81 13.89 14.68 11.90
CA ARG A 81 12.67 15.20 12.52
C ARG A 81 11.64 15.67 11.49
N GLU A 82 12.10 16.32 10.41
CA GLU A 82 11.23 16.78 9.32
C GLU A 82 10.67 15.60 8.52
N LYS A 83 11.51 14.60 8.25
CA LYS A 83 11.06 13.36 7.60
C LYS A 83 10.01 12.62 8.42
N GLN A 84 10.20 12.56 9.73
CA GLN A 84 9.24 11.93 10.64
C GLN A 84 7.91 12.69 10.70
N ALA A 85 7.97 14.02 10.78
CA ALA A 85 6.78 14.86 10.75
C ALA A 85 6.01 14.71 9.42
N ALA A 86 6.72 14.78 8.29
CA ALA A 86 6.14 14.58 6.97
C ALA A 86 5.55 13.19 6.81
N ALA A 87 6.24 12.15 7.30
CA ALA A 87 5.75 10.78 7.25
C ALA A 87 4.46 10.61 8.05
N ALA A 88 4.38 11.18 9.24
CA ALA A 88 3.18 11.12 10.08
C ALA A 88 1.97 11.77 9.41
N VAL A 89 2.14 12.98 8.88
CA VAL A 89 1.07 13.70 8.17
C VAL A 89 0.68 12.97 6.89
N GLY A 90 1.66 12.54 6.10
CA GLY A 90 1.44 11.87 4.82
C GLY A 90 0.80 10.49 4.98
N GLN A 91 1.16 9.75 6.02
CA GLN A 91 0.56 8.45 6.31
C GLN A 91 -0.94 8.57 6.61
N ALA A 92 -1.32 9.53 7.44
CA ALA A 92 -2.73 9.77 7.74
C ALA A 92 -3.52 10.14 6.47
N GLU A 93 -2.97 10.99 5.63
CA GLU A 93 -3.58 11.41 4.37
C GLU A 93 -3.75 10.25 3.39
N LEU A 94 -2.69 9.47 3.17
CA LEU A 94 -2.74 8.31 2.27
C LEU A 94 -3.75 7.26 2.74
N MET A 95 -3.76 6.94 4.04
CA MET A 95 -4.71 5.97 4.59
C MET A 95 -6.14 6.43 4.43
N HIS A 96 -6.40 7.72 4.68
CA HIS A 96 -7.73 8.30 4.49
C HIS A 96 -8.21 8.17 3.05
N ILE A 97 -7.37 8.48 2.08
CA ILE A 97 -7.69 8.39 0.66
C ILE A 97 -7.92 6.93 0.25
N TYR A 98 -7.06 6.01 0.63
CA TYR A 98 -7.23 4.59 0.32
C TYR A 98 -8.52 4.03 0.93
N GLN A 99 -8.79 4.33 2.20
CA GLN A 99 -10.01 3.88 2.86
C GLN A 99 -11.27 4.39 2.16
N ASN A 100 -11.27 5.65 1.76
CA ASN A 100 -12.39 6.24 1.02
C ASN A 100 -12.61 5.56 -0.33
N PHE A 101 -11.55 5.37 -1.11
CA PHE A 101 -11.66 4.71 -2.41
C PHE A 101 -12.08 3.24 -2.30
N PHE A 102 -11.50 2.50 -1.37
CA PHE A 102 -11.88 1.10 -1.15
C PHE A 102 -13.32 0.97 -0.64
N SER A 103 -13.80 1.91 0.15
CA SER A 103 -15.18 1.90 0.66
C SER A 103 -16.21 2.07 -0.45
N GLU A 104 -15.87 2.79 -1.53
CA GLU A 104 -16.71 2.89 -2.74
C GLU A 104 -17.03 1.53 -3.36
N TYR A 105 -16.11 0.58 -3.22
CA TYR A 105 -16.27 -0.79 -3.71
C TYR A 105 -16.59 -1.80 -2.60
N SER A 106 -17.07 -1.31 -1.46
CA SER A 106 -17.45 -2.13 -0.29
C SER A 106 -16.31 -3.02 0.25
N GLN A 107 -15.07 -2.58 0.10
CA GLN A 107 -13.91 -3.31 0.61
C GLN A 107 -13.54 -2.86 2.01
N LYS A 108 -13.10 -3.82 2.83
CA LYS A 108 -12.54 -3.59 4.16
C LYS A 108 -11.04 -3.44 4.06
N THR A 109 -10.48 -2.46 4.74
CA THR A 109 -9.04 -2.21 4.77
C THR A 109 -8.52 -2.16 6.20
N ALA A 110 -7.25 -2.49 6.37
CA ALA A 110 -6.54 -2.33 7.63
C ALA A 110 -5.14 -1.78 7.37
N GLN A 111 -4.71 -0.85 8.20
CA GLN A 111 -3.35 -0.32 8.16
C GLN A 111 -2.41 -1.25 8.91
N ILE A 112 -1.28 -1.57 8.29
CA ILE A 112 -0.19 -2.30 8.92
C ILE A 112 1.10 -1.48 8.82
N LEU A 113 1.71 -1.22 9.98
CA LEU A 113 3.01 -0.58 10.08
C LEU A 113 4.04 -1.65 10.38
N LEU A 114 5.03 -1.78 9.49
CA LEU A 114 6.13 -2.72 9.63
C LEU A 114 7.43 -2.00 9.94
N THR A 115 8.18 -2.55 10.88
CA THR A 115 9.54 -2.15 11.19
C THR A 115 10.52 -3.28 10.85
N LYS A 116 11.82 -2.96 10.83
CA LYS A 116 12.84 -3.98 10.60
C LYS A 116 12.80 -5.12 11.62
N ASP A 117 12.34 -4.83 12.84
CA ASP A 117 12.27 -5.83 13.91
C ASP A 117 11.14 -6.84 13.71
N ASP A 118 10.12 -6.49 12.95
CA ASP A 118 9.02 -7.39 12.62
C ASP A 118 9.43 -8.52 11.67
N PHE A 119 10.60 -8.39 11.02
CA PHE A 119 11.16 -9.43 10.15
C PHE A 119 12.19 -10.33 10.84
N LYS A 120 12.62 -9.98 12.06
CA LYS A 120 13.53 -10.83 12.83
C LYS A 120 12.77 -12.01 13.39
N GLU A 121 13.47 -13.16 13.46
CA GLU A 121 12.89 -14.35 14.08
C GLU A 121 12.46 -14.07 15.52
N GLY A 122 11.30 -14.60 15.91
CA GLY A 122 10.76 -14.48 17.25
C GLY A 122 9.28 -14.15 17.29
N GLU A 123 8.82 -13.77 18.46
CA GLU A 123 7.40 -13.52 18.76
C GLU A 123 6.80 -12.40 17.90
N ARG A 124 7.55 -11.31 17.66
CA ARG A 124 7.05 -10.19 16.84
C ARG A 124 6.76 -10.62 15.40
N LYS A 125 7.65 -11.40 14.79
CA LYS A 125 7.45 -11.94 13.45
C LYS A 125 6.24 -12.86 13.41
N THR A 126 6.09 -13.72 14.39
CA THR A 126 4.93 -14.63 14.51
C THR A 126 3.64 -13.85 14.65
N ASN A 127 3.59 -12.84 15.51
CA ASN A 127 2.42 -12.00 15.72
C ASN A 127 2.06 -11.20 14.46
N THR A 128 3.05 -10.67 13.76
CA THR A 128 2.85 -9.96 12.49
C THR A 128 2.25 -10.89 11.43
N ASN A 129 2.81 -12.09 11.28
CA ASN A 129 2.27 -13.09 10.34
C ASN A 129 0.84 -13.48 10.69
N ASN A 130 0.55 -13.72 11.97
CA ASN A 130 -0.80 -14.05 12.43
C ASN A 130 -1.80 -12.93 12.14
N THR A 131 -1.38 -11.68 12.31
CA THR A 131 -2.23 -10.51 11.99
C THR A 131 -2.56 -10.47 10.50
N PHE A 132 -1.58 -10.65 9.62
CA PHE A 132 -1.82 -10.72 8.18
C PHE A 132 -2.77 -11.85 7.80
N GLU A 133 -2.50 -13.07 8.26
CA GLU A 133 -3.34 -14.23 7.94
C GLU A 133 -4.77 -14.03 8.44
N THR A 134 -4.95 -13.52 9.65
CA THR A 134 -6.27 -13.25 10.21
C THR A 134 -7.04 -12.20 9.38
N LEU A 135 -6.39 -11.10 9.00
CA LEU A 135 -7.01 -10.08 8.15
C LEU A 135 -7.45 -10.66 6.80
N LEU A 136 -6.59 -11.46 6.18
CA LEU A 136 -6.89 -12.08 4.88
C LEU A 136 -8.04 -13.08 5.00
N GLU A 137 -8.10 -13.86 6.06
CA GLU A 137 -9.23 -14.77 6.34
C GLU A 137 -10.56 -14.04 6.45
N TYR A 138 -10.56 -12.83 7.03
CA TYR A 138 -11.76 -11.98 7.13
C TYR A 138 -12.05 -11.17 5.86
N GLY A 139 -11.31 -11.39 4.79
CA GLY A 139 -11.50 -10.68 3.52
C GLY A 139 -11.08 -9.21 3.55
N VAL A 140 -10.22 -8.84 4.48
CA VAL A 140 -9.68 -7.48 4.61
C VAL A 140 -8.47 -7.32 3.68
N ILE A 141 -8.32 -6.15 3.08
CA ILE A 141 -7.14 -5.78 2.31
C ILE A 141 -6.16 -5.06 3.24
N PRO A 142 -5.04 -5.69 3.63
CA PRO A 142 -4.01 -5.01 4.40
C PRO A 142 -3.30 -3.96 3.54
N ILE A 143 -3.13 -2.77 4.07
CA ILE A 143 -2.35 -1.70 3.46
C ILE A 143 -1.10 -1.47 4.31
N VAL A 144 0.04 -1.82 3.73
CA VAL A 144 1.34 -1.78 4.40
C VAL A 144 2.07 -0.52 3.99
N ASN A 145 2.52 0.26 4.97
CA ASN A 145 3.43 1.36 4.73
C ASN A 145 4.88 0.87 4.82
N ALA A 146 5.60 1.06 3.75
CA ALA A 146 7.01 0.67 3.64
C ALA A 146 7.93 1.89 3.49
#